data_4443d88d8fd5c1a0cd1365b08a888f27
#
_entry.id   4443d88d8fd5c1a0cd1365b08a888f27
#
_cell.length_a   1.000
_cell.length_b   1.000
_cell.length_c   1.000
_cell.angle_alpha   90.00
_cell.angle_beta   90.00
_cell.angle_gamma   90.00
#
_symmetry.space_group_name_H-M   'P 1'
#
loop_
_entity.id
_entity.type
_entity.pdbx_description
1 polymer ?
#
loop_
_entity_poly.entity_id
_entity_poly.type
_entity_poly.pdbx_seq_one_letter_code
_entity_poly.pdbx_strand_id
1 'polypeptide(L)'
;MKPLLDITDVSLSYHSLSGETPALSHISFQLMPGEFLAIVGPSGCGKSTLLNLICGLLRPEQGQILLDGTPVTSGDCRIGYMLQKDHLLEWRTIYKNVLLGLEIRRELTAEKLAYVNQLLSDYGLDKFRSAHPSELSGGMRQRAALIRTLALKPELLLLDEPFSALDSQTRLSVSDDIGRILRQEKKTAILVTHDISEAI
;
A
#
# COMPACT_ATOMS: atom_id res chain seq x y z
N MET A 1 4.34 18.67 16.69
CA MET A 1 4.07 18.37 15.27
C MET A 1 2.69 17.75 15.18
N LYS A 2 1.94 17.97 14.10
CA LYS A 2 0.62 17.37 13.88
C LYS A 2 0.81 16.00 13.24
N PRO A 3 0.12 14.93 13.70
CA PRO A 3 0.17 13.63 13.05
C PRO A 3 -0.40 13.70 11.63
N LEU A 4 0.18 12.91 10.71
CA LEU A 4 -0.39 12.70 9.38
C LEU A 4 -1.63 11.81 9.46
N LEU A 5 -1.53 10.69 10.19
CA LEU A 5 -2.64 9.78 10.45
C LEU A 5 -2.96 9.79 11.95
N ASP A 6 -4.23 9.97 12.29
CA ASP A 6 -4.73 9.90 13.66
C ASP A 6 -5.92 8.94 13.73
N ILE A 7 -5.75 7.86 14.46
CA ILE A 7 -6.75 6.83 14.69
C ILE A 7 -7.13 6.86 16.15
N THR A 8 -8.41 7.10 16.44
CA THR A 8 -8.89 7.27 17.81
C THR A 8 -10.07 6.34 18.05
N ASP A 9 -9.90 5.38 18.98
CA ASP A 9 -10.93 4.48 19.54
C ASP A 9 -11.71 3.71 18.48
N VAL A 10 -11.04 3.25 17.42
CA VAL A 10 -11.66 2.58 16.28
C VAL A 10 -12.02 1.15 16.60
N SER A 11 -13.31 0.82 16.39
CA SER A 11 -13.85 -0.54 16.53
C SER A 11 -14.70 -0.91 15.30
N LEU A 12 -14.65 -2.19 14.93
CA LEU A 12 -15.45 -2.76 13.84
C LEU A 12 -15.74 -4.24 14.09
N SER A 13 -17.00 -4.63 13.90
CA SER A 13 -17.44 -6.02 13.85
C SER A 13 -18.00 -6.38 12.48
N TYR A 14 -17.82 -7.62 12.06
CA TYR A 14 -18.51 -8.16 10.89
C TYR A 14 -19.80 -8.83 11.32
N HIS A 15 -20.92 -8.42 10.73
CA HIS A 15 -22.25 -8.97 10.99
C HIS A 15 -22.61 -10.00 9.91
N SER A 16 -22.99 -11.19 10.32
CA SER A 16 -23.45 -12.27 9.45
C SER A 16 -24.75 -12.87 9.99
N LEU A 17 -25.42 -13.69 9.18
CA LEU A 17 -26.61 -14.42 9.63
C LEU A 17 -26.33 -15.36 10.82
N SER A 18 -25.08 -15.77 10.99
CA SER A 18 -24.64 -16.67 12.07
C SER A 18 -24.17 -15.94 13.33
N GLY A 19 -24.13 -14.60 13.32
CA GLY A 19 -23.70 -13.80 14.45
C GLY A 19 -22.75 -12.66 14.13
N GLU A 20 -22.24 -12.04 15.16
CA GLU A 20 -21.28 -10.94 15.12
C GLU A 20 -19.86 -11.48 15.39
N THR A 21 -18.91 -11.00 14.61
CA THR A 21 -17.49 -11.32 14.77
C THR A 21 -16.69 -10.02 14.92
N PRO A 22 -16.19 -9.70 16.11
CA PRO A 22 -15.38 -8.51 16.31
C PRO A 22 -14.06 -8.68 15.56
N ALA A 23 -13.73 -7.70 14.72
CA ALA A 23 -12.50 -7.68 13.93
C ALA A 23 -11.46 -6.72 14.53
N LEU A 24 -11.89 -5.58 15.05
CA LEU A 24 -11.06 -4.58 15.71
C LEU A 24 -11.79 -4.02 16.93
N SER A 25 -11.03 -3.77 18.01
CA SER A 25 -11.60 -3.25 19.26
C SER A 25 -10.68 -2.17 19.83
N HIS A 26 -11.22 -0.95 19.95
CA HIS A 26 -10.58 0.19 20.62
C HIS A 26 -9.15 0.50 20.13
N ILE A 27 -8.93 0.45 18.80
CA ILE A 27 -7.60 0.74 18.21
C ILE A 27 -7.36 2.24 18.22
N SER A 28 -6.23 2.65 18.80
CA SER A 28 -5.78 4.05 18.82
C SER A 28 -4.29 4.13 18.60
N PHE A 29 -3.85 4.93 17.63
CA PHE A 29 -2.45 5.30 17.41
C PHE A 29 -2.35 6.51 16.48
N GLN A 30 -1.17 7.12 16.47
CA GLN A 30 -0.84 8.23 15.59
C GLN A 30 0.41 7.91 14.79
N LEU A 31 0.48 8.43 13.56
CA LEU A 31 1.63 8.30 12.69
C LEU A 31 2.07 9.68 12.20
N MET A 32 3.34 10.02 12.46
CA MET A 32 3.88 11.31 12.05
C MET A 32 4.33 11.29 10.59
N PRO A 33 4.41 12.45 9.91
CA PRO A 33 4.96 12.52 8.55
C PRO A 33 6.36 11.91 8.48
N GLY A 34 6.59 11.02 7.52
CA GLY A 34 7.87 10.34 7.29
C GLY A 34 8.11 9.13 8.20
N GLU A 35 7.19 8.77 9.10
CA GLU A 35 7.32 7.56 9.90
C GLU A 35 6.92 6.30 9.12
N PHE A 36 7.55 5.19 9.49
CA PHE A 36 7.24 3.85 9.03
C PHE A 36 6.71 3.03 10.21
N LEU A 37 5.48 2.53 10.08
CA LEU A 37 4.84 1.67 11.09
C LEU A 37 4.70 0.25 10.54
N ALA A 38 5.25 -0.74 11.22
CA ALA A 38 5.00 -2.14 10.93
C ALA A 38 3.95 -2.72 11.90
N ILE A 39 2.91 -3.34 11.36
CA ILE A 39 1.88 -4.05 12.13
C ILE A 39 2.06 -5.54 11.87
N VAL A 40 2.47 -6.26 12.91
CA VAL A 40 2.76 -7.70 12.82
C VAL A 40 1.71 -8.49 13.58
N GLY A 41 1.27 -9.62 13.01
CA GLY A 41 0.32 -10.49 13.69
C GLY A 41 -0.12 -11.67 12.81
N PRO A 42 -0.76 -12.70 13.39
CA PRO A 42 -1.21 -13.87 12.66
C PRO A 42 -2.26 -13.53 11.60
N SER A 43 -2.43 -14.44 10.63
CA SER A 43 -3.50 -14.30 9.63
C SER A 43 -4.87 -14.27 10.31
N GLY A 44 -5.77 -13.41 9.82
CA GLY A 44 -7.13 -13.27 10.35
C GLY A 44 -7.29 -12.38 11.59
N CYS A 45 -6.23 -11.77 12.14
CA CYS A 45 -6.33 -10.92 13.33
C CYS A 45 -6.80 -9.47 13.05
N GLY A 46 -7.29 -9.16 11.85
CA GLY A 46 -7.86 -7.85 11.55
C GLY A 46 -6.93 -6.85 10.84
N LYS A 47 -5.69 -7.22 10.48
CA LYS A 47 -4.71 -6.30 9.85
C LYS A 47 -5.21 -5.65 8.55
N SER A 48 -5.66 -6.46 7.60
CA SER A 48 -6.23 -5.95 6.33
C SER A 48 -7.54 -5.18 6.56
N THR A 49 -8.32 -5.55 7.59
CA THR A 49 -9.51 -4.79 8.01
C THR A 49 -9.11 -3.37 8.44
N LEU A 50 -8.05 -3.24 9.23
CA LEU A 50 -7.53 -1.94 9.64
C LEU A 50 -7.07 -1.10 8.43
N LEU A 51 -6.33 -1.70 7.48
CA LEU A 51 -5.93 -1.00 6.26
C LEU A 51 -7.14 -0.56 5.43
N ASN A 52 -8.19 -1.40 5.34
CA ASN A 52 -9.44 -1.07 4.64
C ASN A 52 -10.19 0.09 5.29
N LEU A 53 -10.14 0.21 6.62
CA LEU A 53 -10.68 1.36 7.33
C LEU A 53 -9.84 2.62 7.07
N ILE A 54 -8.51 2.51 7.13
CA ILE A 54 -7.60 3.64 6.88
C ILE A 54 -7.73 4.17 5.45
N CYS A 55 -7.94 3.31 4.45
CA CYS A 55 -8.15 3.78 3.06
C CYS A 55 -9.61 4.15 2.74
N GLY A 56 -10.52 4.09 3.73
CA GLY A 56 -11.91 4.47 3.58
C GLY A 56 -12.78 3.49 2.79
N LEU A 57 -12.32 2.26 2.53
CA LEU A 57 -13.12 1.19 1.92
C LEU A 57 -14.16 0.63 2.90
N LEU A 58 -13.84 0.68 4.19
CA LEU A 58 -14.77 0.38 5.28
C LEU A 58 -14.95 1.63 6.14
N ARG A 59 -16.05 1.66 6.89
CA ARG A 59 -16.31 2.71 7.91
C ARG A 59 -16.25 2.07 9.28
N PRO A 60 -15.60 2.69 10.27
CA PRO A 60 -15.63 2.20 11.64
C PRO A 60 -17.04 2.32 12.22
N GLU A 61 -17.41 1.40 13.12
CA GLU A 61 -18.65 1.48 13.89
C GLU A 61 -18.51 2.47 15.06
N GLN A 62 -17.29 2.56 15.61
CA GLN A 62 -16.93 3.51 16.66
C GLN A 62 -15.59 4.14 16.36
N GLY A 63 -15.36 5.32 16.92
CA GLY A 63 -14.13 6.06 16.75
C GLY A 63 -14.04 6.83 15.44
N GLN A 64 -12.84 7.30 15.12
CA GLN A 64 -12.60 8.09 13.92
C GLN A 64 -11.19 7.88 13.36
N ILE A 65 -11.04 8.13 12.07
CA ILE A 65 -9.76 8.10 11.35
C ILE A 65 -9.59 9.42 10.61
N LEU A 66 -8.55 10.15 10.94
CA LEU A 66 -8.23 11.43 10.33
C LEU A 66 -6.90 11.35 9.58
N LEU A 67 -6.87 11.85 8.35
CA LEU A 67 -5.65 12.06 7.59
C LEU A 67 -5.41 13.56 7.45
N ASP A 68 -4.28 14.03 7.96
CA ASP A 68 -3.97 15.46 8.14
C ASP A 68 -5.12 16.25 8.79
N GLY A 69 -5.78 15.65 9.80
CA GLY A 69 -6.88 16.23 10.55
C GLY A 69 -8.21 16.29 9.82
N THR A 70 -8.34 15.67 8.65
CA THR A 70 -9.61 15.54 7.92
C THR A 70 -10.07 14.09 7.91
N PRO A 71 -11.38 13.80 8.10
CA PRO A 71 -11.89 12.44 8.05
C PRO A 71 -11.56 11.78 6.70
N VAL A 72 -11.10 10.52 6.76
CA VAL A 72 -10.83 9.74 5.56
C VAL A 72 -12.14 9.36 4.88
N THR A 73 -12.16 9.46 3.55
CA THR A 73 -13.31 9.07 2.71
C THR A 73 -12.89 8.05 1.67
N SER A 74 -13.86 7.31 1.13
CA SER A 74 -13.59 6.35 0.06
C SER A 74 -12.96 7.02 -1.16
N GLY A 75 -11.85 6.48 -1.64
CA GLY A 75 -11.12 7.02 -2.78
C GLY A 75 -10.25 8.24 -2.46
N ASP A 76 -9.90 8.46 -1.19
CA ASP A 76 -8.98 9.54 -0.82
C ASP A 76 -7.67 9.43 -1.59
N CYS A 77 -7.41 10.44 -2.42
CA CYS A 77 -6.29 10.44 -3.35
C CYS A 77 -4.91 10.57 -2.66
N ARG A 78 -4.90 10.95 -1.38
CA ARG A 78 -3.68 11.07 -0.56
C ARG A 78 -3.16 9.72 -0.10
N ILE A 79 -3.98 8.65 -0.21
CA ILE A 79 -3.64 7.30 0.25
C ILE A 79 -3.32 6.42 -0.96
N GLY A 80 -2.14 5.79 -0.94
CA GLY A 80 -1.76 4.73 -1.85
C GLY A 80 -1.91 3.37 -1.17
N TYR A 81 -2.64 2.43 -1.76
CA TYR A 81 -2.85 1.10 -1.20
C TYR A 81 -2.28 0.03 -2.13
N MET A 82 -1.27 -0.67 -1.65
CA MET A 82 -0.71 -1.86 -2.28
C MET A 82 -1.29 -3.09 -1.60
N LEU A 83 -2.12 -3.82 -2.32
CA LEU A 83 -2.78 -5.04 -1.85
C LEU A 83 -1.82 -6.22 -1.81
N GLN A 84 -2.16 -7.27 -1.09
CA GLN A 84 -1.38 -8.50 -0.92
C GLN A 84 -0.95 -9.14 -2.24
N LYS A 85 -1.84 -9.16 -3.24
CA LYS A 85 -1.51 -9.57 -4.61
C LYS A 85 -1.17 -8.33 -5.44
N ASP A 86 -0.33 -8.51 -6.46
CA ASP A 86 0.10 -7.42 -7.34
C ASP A 86 -1.05 -6.78 -8.14
N HIS A 87 -2.12 -7.53 -8.42
CA HIS A 87 -3.29 -7.09 -9.20
C HIS A 87 -2.92 -6.32 -10.46
N LEU A 88 -1.84 -6.72 -11.13
CA LEU A 88 -1.51 -6.21 -12.44
C LEU A 88 -2.51 -6.76 -13.47
N LEU A 89 -2.90 -5.92 -14.42
CA LEU A 89 -3.82 -6.30 -15.49
C LEU A 89 -3.04 -7.08 -16.55
N GLU A 90 -3.31 -8.38 -16.70
CA GLU A 90 -2.56 -9.29 -17.56
C GLU A 90 -2.57 -8.87 -19.04
N TRP A 91 -3.64 -8.19 -19.50
CA TRP A 91 -3.79 -7.71 -20.89
C TRP A 91 -3.10 -6.36 -21.14
N ARG A 92 -2.45 -5.79 -20.14
CA ARG A 92 -1.72 -4.52 -20.25
C ARG A 92 -0.23 -4.74 -20.07
N THR A 93 0.58 -3.96 -20.77
CA THR A 93 2.02 -3.94 -20.52
C THR A 93 2.32 -3.39 -19.12
N ILE A 94 3.52 -3.65 -18.61
CA ILE A 94 3.98 -3.13 -17.33
C ILE A 94 3.89 -1.60 -17.30
N TYR A 95 4.34 -0.92 -18.35
CA TYR A 95 4.23 0.53 -18.43
C TYR A 95 2.78 1.03 -18.30
N LYS A 96 1.85 0.41 -19.01
CA LYS A 96 0.42 0.77 -18.94
C LYS A 96 -0.20 0.41 -17.58
N ASN A 97 0.27 -0.66 -16.93
CA ASN A 97 -0.15 -0.99 -15.57
C ASN A 97 0.28 0.09 -14.58
N VAL A 98 1.53 0.54 -14.65
CA VAL A 98 2.06 1.59 -13.78
C VAL A 98 1.34 2.93 -13.98
N LEU A 99 0.96 3.26 -15.22
CA LEU A 99 0.24 4.49 -15.53
C LEU A 99 -1.25 4.45 -15.18
N LEU A 100 -1.82 3.29 -14.85
CA LEU A 100 -3.27 3.09 -14.71
C LEU A 100 -3.94 4.12 -13.80
N GLY A 101 -3.38 4.39 -12.63
CA GLY A 101 -3.93 5.36 -11.69
C GLY A 101 -3.92 6.80 -12.24
N LEU A 102 -2.86 7.18 -12.95
CA LEU A 102 -2.73 8.48 -13.61
C LEU A 102 -3.72 8.62 -14.78
N GLU A 103 -3.95 7.54 -15.55
CA GLU A 103 -4.95 7.50 -16.62
C GLU A 103 -6.37 7.73 -16.07
N ILE A 104 -6.74 6.99 -14.99
CA ILE A 104 -8.05 7.10 -14.34
C ILE A 104 -8.29 8.53 -13.84
N ARG A 105 -7.26 9.15 -13.25
CA ARG A 105 -7.35 10.54 -12.74
C ARG A 105 -7.20 11.59 -13.83
N ARG A 106 -6.91 11.21 -15.07
CA ARG A 106 -6.59 12.12 -16.20
C ARG A 106 -5.42 13.05 -15.90
N GLU A 107 -4.39 12.54 -15.22
CA GLU A 107 -3.24 13.30 -14.73
C GLU A 107 -1.93 12.89 -15.42
N LEU A 108 -1.98 12.50 -16.70
CA LEU A 108 -0.80 12.14 -17.50
C LEU A 108 -0.03 13.41 -17.93
N THR A 109 0.58 14.09 -16.96
CA THR A 109 1.42 15.27 -17.23
C THR A 109 2.86 14.84 -17.56
N ALA A 110 3.62 15.68 -18.26
CA ALA A 110 5.03 15.42 -18.58
C ALA A 110 5.86 15.18 -17.31
N GLU A 111 5.60 15.91 -16.23
CA GLU A 111 6.28 15.74 -14.95
C GLU A 111 6.01 14.36 -14.34
N LYS A 112 4.73 13.93 -14.29
CA LYS A 112 4.36 12.62 -13.73
C LYS A 112 4.91 11.47 -14.57
N LEU A 113 4.91 11.61 -15.90
CA LEU A 113 5.52 10.63 -16.80
C LEU A 113 7.03 10.54 -16.59
N ALA A 114 7.73 11.68 -16.42
CA ALA A 114 9.17 11.68 -16.11
C ALA A 114 9.44 10.98 -14.77
N TYR A 115 8.63 11.24 -13.74
CA TYR A 115 8.73 10.57 -12.43
C TYR A 115 8.51 9.05 -12.53
N VAL A 116 7.48 8.60 -13.26
CA VAL A 116 7.25 7.18 -13.52
C VAL A 116 8.42 6.54 -14.26
N ASN A 117 8.97 7.22 -15.25
CA ASN A 117 10.15 6.74 -15.98
C ASN A 117 11.36 6.59 -15.07
N GLN A 118 11.57 7.53 -14.15
CA GLN A 118 12.61 7.46 -13.13
C GLN A 118 12.39 6.25 -12.21
N LEU A 119 11.19 6.06 -11.68
CA LEU A 119 10.87 4.91 -10.85
C LEU A 119 11.13 3.58 -11.57
N LEU A 120 10.71 3.44 -12.83
CA LEU A 120 10.97 2.22 -13.61
C LEU A 120 12.47 1.93 -13.79
N SER A 121 13.27 2.98 -13.97
CA SER A 121 14.73 2.87 -14.07
C SER A 121 15.35 2.49 -12.73
N ASP A 122 15.02 3.20 -11.66
CA ASP A 122 15.57 3.00 -10.31
C ASP A 122 15.27 1.61 -9.76
N TYR A 123 14.13 1.03 -10.15
CA TYR A 123 13.68 -0.30 -9.71
C TYR A 123 13.95 -1.41 -10.72
N GLY A 124 14.77 -1.14 -11.73
CA GLY A 124 15.27 -2.14 -12.66
C GLY A 124 14.21 -2.70 -13.62
N LEU A 125 13.12 -1.98 -13.85
CA LEU A 125 12.03 -2.39 -14.74
C LEU A 125 12.05 -1.67 -16.10
N ASP A 126 13.06 -0.86 -16.36
CA ASP A 126 13.15 -0.08 -17.60
C ASP A 126 13.07 -0.94 -18.87
N LYS A 127 13.79 -2.06 -18.89
CA LYS A 127 13.81 -3.00 -20.03
C LYS A 127 12.52 -3.80 -20.20
N PHE A 128 11.64 -3.80 -19.19
CA PHE A 128 10.40 -4.58 -19.15
C PHE A 128 9.14 -3.75 -19.38
N ARG A 129 9.28 -2.50 -19.81
CA ARG A 129 8.14 -1.58 -20.06
C ARG A 129 7.09 -2.15 -20.99
N SER A 130 7.51 -2.86 -22.03
CA SER A 130 6.64 -3.45 -23.06
C SER A 130 6.20 -4.88 -22.73
N ALA A 131 6.78 -5.50 -21.70
CA ALA A 131 6.43 -6.83 -21.26
C ALA A 131 5.06 -6.86 -20.59
N HIS A 132 4.42 -8.01 -20.56
CA HIS A 132 3.19 -8.29 -19.83
C HIS A 132 3.50 -8.91 -18.45
N PRO A 133 2.57 -8.85 -17.47
CA PRO A 133 2.80 -9.40 -16.13
C PRO A 133 3.24 -10.86 -16.13
N SER A 134 2.71 -11.68 -17.03
CA SER A 134 3.06 -13.11 -17.18
C SER A 134 4.53 -13.36 -17.58
N GLU A 135 5.21 -12.36 -18.11
CA GLU A 135 6.62 -12.45 -18.52
C GLU A 135 7.60 -12.06 -17.39
N LEU A 136 7.09 -11.61 -16.22
CA LEU A 136 7.87 -11.11 -15.11
C LEU A 136 7.95 -12.14 -13.96
N SER A 137 9.07 -12.11 -13.23
CA SER A 137 9.16 -12.83 -11.94
C SER A 137 8.21 -12.22 -10.89
N GLY A 138 7.89 -12.98 -9.84
CA GLY A 138 7.06 -12.49 -8.73
C GLY A 138 7.57 -11.19 -8.13
N GLY A 139 8.88 -11.09 -7.83
CA GLY A 139 9.50 -9.87 -7.30
C GLY A 139 9.43 -8.68 -8.27
N MET A 140 9.55 -8.92 -9.57
CA MET A 140 9.39 -7.86 -10.58
C MET A 140 7.94 -7.37 -10.64
N ARG A 141 6.94 -8.27 -10.54
CA ARG A 141 5.53 -7.88 -10.47
C ARG A 141 5.24 -7.05 -9.22
N GLN A 142 5.78 -7.44 -8.05
CA GLN A 142 5.62 -6.67 -6.82
C GLN A 142 6.22 -5.26 -6.94
N ARG A 143 7.43 -5.13 -7.51
CA ARG A 143 8.01 -3.82 -7.79
C ARG A 143 7.16 -2.99 -8.75
N ALA A 144 6.59 -3.59 -9.79
CA ALA A 144 5.68 -2.89 -10.72
C ALA A 144 4.40 -2.41 -10.01
N ALA A 145 3.82 -3.22 -9.11
CA ALA A 145 2.66 -2.84 -8.30
C ALA A 145 2.98 -1.69 -7.34
N LEU A 146 4.17 -1.71 -6.72
CA LEU A 146 4.63 -0.60 -5.88
C LEU A 146 4.80 0.68 -6.69
N ILE A 147 5.48 0.63 -7.85
CA ILE A 147 5.64 1.80 -8.73
C ILE A 147 4.28 2.35 -9.16
N ARG A 148 3.31 1.50 -9.51
CA ARG A 148 1.93 1.91 -9.83
C ARG A 148 1.31 2.73 -8.71
N THR A 149 1.53 2.32 -7.46
CA THR A 149 1.02 3.02 -6.28
C THR A 149 1.77 4.34 -6.04
N LEU A 150 3.11 4.33 -6.14
CA LEU A 150 3.95 5.51 -5.96
C LEU A 150 3.77 6.56 -7.06
N ALA A 151 3.40 6.15 -8.29
CA ALA A 151 3.15 7.05 -9.41
C ALA A 151 2.12 8.15 -9.10
N LEU A 152 1.21 7.86 -8.17
CA LEU A 152 0.19 8.80 -7.70
C LEU A 152 0.72 9.82 -6.67
N LYS A 153 1.98 9.68 -6.22
CA LYS A 153 2.62 10.50 -5.17
C LYS A 153 1.78 10.57 -3.88
N PRO A 154 1.35 9.44 -3.30
CA PRO A 154 0.53 9.46 -2.09
C PRO A 154 1.29 10.07 -0.90
N GLU A 155 0.56 10.63 0.07
CA GLU A 155 1.09 11.11 1.35
C GLU A 155 1.27 9.95 2.34
N LEU A 156 0.32 9.00 2.34
CA LEU A 156 0.34 7.77 3.14
C LEU A 156 0.34 6.55 2.23
N LEU A 157 1.27 5.63 2.46
CA LEU A 157 1.36 4.36 1.75
C LEU A 157 0.94 3.21 2.66
N LEU A 158 -0.01 2.41 2.22
CA LEU A 158 -0.47 1.19 2.88
C LEU A 158 0.04 -0.02 2.10
N LEU A 159 0.73 -0.93 2.79
CA LEU A 159 1.33 -2.14 2.22
C LEU A 159 0.75 -3.36 2.94
N ASP A 160 -0.11 -4.13 2.27
CA ASP A 160 -0.76 -5.32 2.82
C ASP A 160 -0.01 -6.58 2.40
N GLU A 161 0.80 -7.14 3.27
CA GLU A 161 1.61 -8.34 3.06
C GLU A 161 2.31 -8.38 1.68
N PRO A 162 3.07 -7.32 1.31
CA PRO A 162 3.55 -7.14 -0.06
C PRO A 162 4.54 -8.22 -0.52
N PHE A 163 5.04 -9.05 0.40
CA PHE A 163 6.05 -10.07 0.12
C PHE A 163 5.53 -11.50 0.24
N SER A 164 4.26 -11.69 0.65
CA SER A 164 3.71 -13.02 0.99
C SER A 164 3.71 -14.02 -0.16
N ALA A 165 3.65 -13.54 -1.42
CA ALA A 165 3.66 -14.38 -2.62
C ALA A 165 5.07 -14.70 -3.15
N LEU A 166 6.14 -14.28 -2.46
CA LEU A 166 7.53 -14.47 -2.89
C LEU A 166 8.19 -15.64 -2.14
N ASP A 167 9.10 -16.33 -2.82
CA ASP A 167 10.00 -17.27 -2.16
C ASP A 167 10.95 -16.53 -1.19
N SER A 168 11.50 -17.22 -0.22
CA SER A 168 12.27 -16.63 0.88
C SER A 168 13.49 -15.82 0.43
N GLN A 169 14.17 -16.24 -0.63
CA GLN A 169 15.35 -15.54 -1.13
C GLN A 169 14.99 -14.25 -1.89
N THR A 170 13.98 -14.32 -2.74
CA THR A 170 13.44 -13.16 -3.46
C THR A 170 12.81 -12.16 -2.49
N ARG A 171 12.16 -12.66 -1.42
CA ARG A 171 11.50 -11.85 -0.39
C ARG A 171 12.49 -10.90 0.28
N LEU A 172 13.62 -11.38 0.78
CA LEU A 172 14.64 -10.55 1.44
C LEU A 172 15.14 -9.45 0.50
N SER A 173 15.49 -9.78 -0.74
CA SER A 173 15.97 -8.81 -1.71
C SER A 173 14.92 -7.72 -2.03
N VAL A 174 13.66 -8.11 -2.19
CA VAL A 174 12.56 -7.17 -2.51
C VAL A 174 12.18 -6.32 -1.30
N SER A 175 12.24 -6.89 -0.08
CA SER A 175 12.02 -6.15 1.17
C SER A 175 13.05 -5.04 1.35
N ASP A 176 14.34 -5.36 1.18
CA ASP A 176 15.42 -4.38 1.23
C ASP A 176 15.25 -3.27 0.17
N ASP A 177 14.88 -3.64 -1.05
CA ASP A 177 14.60 -2.69 -2.13
C ASP A 177 13.46 -1.77 -1.76
N ILE A 178 12.32 -2.30 -1.29
CA ILE A 178 11.15 -1.49 -0.87
C ILE A 178 11.51 -0.61 0.32
N GLY A 179 12.21 -1.12 1.33
CA GLY A 179 12.66 -0.33 2.47
C GLY A 179 13.57 0.84 2.05
N ARG A 180 14.49 0.60 1.10
CA ARG A 180 15.34 1.66 0.52
C ARG A 180 14.50 2.73 -0.20
N ILE A 181 13.53 2.30 -1.00
CA ILE A 181 12.59 3.15 -1.74
C ILE A 181 11.85 4.10 -0.79
N LEU A 182 11.23 3.53 0.24
CA LEU A 182 10.41 4.29 1.19
C LEU A 182 11.25 5.33 1.94
N ARG A 183 12.49 4.97 2.32
CA ARG A 183 13.44 5.91 2.94
C ARG A 183 13.88 7.02 1.99
N GLN A 184 14.20 6.72 0.75
CA GLN A 184 14.61 7.72 -0.25
C GLN A 184 13.48 8.71 -0.56
N GLU A 185 12.27 8.22 -0.71
CA GLU A 185 11.08 9.02 -0.99
C GLU A 185 10.52 9.71 0.27
N LYS A 186 11.09 9.45 1.46
CA LYS A 186 10.62 9.98 2.77
C LYS A 186 9.11 9.81 2.95
N LYS A 187 8.58 8.65 2.52
CA LYS A 187 7.16 8.36 2.58
C LYS A 187 6.75 7.92 3.98
N THR A 188 5.58 8.39 4.40
CA THR A 188 4.89 7.83 5.55
C THR A 188 4.24 6.52 5.10
N ALA A 189 4.50 5.42 5.80
CA ALA A 189 3.99 4.13 5.38
C ALA A 189 3.55 3.25 6.55
N ILE A 190 2.54 2.42 6.29
CA ILE A 190 2.12 1.32 7.16
C ILE A 190 2.35 0.02 6.40
N LEU A 191 3.17 -0.85 6.96
CA LEU A 191 3.37 -2.22 6.50
C LEU A 191 2.59 -3.19 7.39
N VAL A 192 1.79 -4.03 6.79
CA VAL A 192 1.16 -5.16 7.46
C VAL A 192 1.83 -6.43 7.00
N THR A 193 2.25 -7.26 7.96
CA THR A 193 2.91 -8.53 7.69
C THR A 193 2.61 -9.56 8.78
N HIS A 194 2.84 -10.83 8.49
CA HIS A 194 2.88 -11.91 9.47
C HIS A 194 4.32 -12.35 9.78
N ASP A 195 5.32 -11.77 9.11
CA ASP A 195 6.73 -12.08 9.27
C ASP A 195 7.47 -10.91 9.96
N ILE A 196 8.04 -11.17 11.13
CA ILE A 196 8.77 -10.17 11.91
C ILE A 196 10.03 -9.70 11.17
N SER A 197 10.64 -10.55 10.33
CA SER A 197 11.83 -10.18 9.57
C SER A 197 11.57 -9.10 8.50
N GLU A 198 10.34 -8.92 8.09
CA GLU A 198 9.92 -7.86 7.15
C GLU A 198 9.70 -6.50 7.86
N ALA A 199 9.61 -6.51 9.19
CA ALA A 199 9.32 -5.33 10.01
C ALA A 199 10.57 -4.62 10.54
N ILE A 200 11.76 -5.22 10.34
CA ILE A 200 13.07 -4.73 10.80
C ILE A 200 13.82 -4.09 9.63
#